data_4815209e6d1780139177e9bc45fca805
#
_entry.id   4815209e6d1780139177e9bc45fca805
#
_cell.length_a   1.000
_cell.length_b   1.000
_cell.length_c   1.000
_cell.angle_alpha   90.00
_cell.angle_beta   90.00
_cell.angle_gamma   90.00
#
_symmetry.space_group_name_H-M   'P 1'
#
loop_
_entity.id
_entity.type
_entity.pdbx_description
1 polymer ?
#
loop_
_entity_poly.entity_id
_entity_poly.type
_entity_poly.pdbx_seq_one_letter_code
_entity_poly.pdbx_strand_id
1 'polypeptide(L)' 'MFYAGINWADDHHDVVVLDETAKTLGSLRVAHTVSGLAQLDQFLKQFTTDQAQLACVIETSQGLLITNLLEAGWAV' A
#
# COMPACT_ATOMS: atom_id res chain seq x y z
N MET A 1 12.17 3.23 8.36
CA MET A 1 11.12 3.74 7.46
C MET A 1 10.89 2.75 6.34
N PHE A 2 9.65 2.42 6.06
CA PHE A 2 9.27 1.55 4.95
C PHE A 2 8.58 2.37 3.87
N TYR A 3 8.67 1.92 2.63
CA TYR A 3 8.03 2.58 1.50
C TYR A 3 7.21 1.55 0.73
N ALA A 4 5.95 1.85 0.48
CA ALA A 4 5.08 1.02 -0.33
C ALA A 4 4.83 1.72 -1.66
N GLY A 5 5.30 1.12 -2.76
CA GLY A 5 4.98 1.57 -4.11
C GLY A 5 3.74 0.83 -4.60
N ILE A 6 2.73 1.57 -5.01
CA ILE A 6 1.46 1.00 -5.47
C ILE A 6 1.23 1.40 -6.92
N ASN A 7 1.23 0.41 -7.79
CA ASN A 7 0.91 0.58 -9.20
C ASN A 7 -0.56 0.23 -9.42
N TRP A 8 -1.35 1.22 -9.79
CA TRP A 8 -2.79 1.09 -9.96
C TRP A 8 -3.12 0.54 -11.34
N ALA A 9 -4.04 -0.43 -11.38
CA ALA A 9 -4.71 -0.86 -12.61
C ALA A 9 -6.22 -0.88 -12.37
N ASP A 10 -7.02 -1.07 -13.43
CA ASP A 10 -8.48 -0.92 -13.33
C ASP A 10 -9.12 -1.93 -12.37
N ASP A 11 -8.62 -3.16 -12.35
CA ASP A 11 -9.22 -4.27 -11.60
C ASP A 11 -8.30 -4.85 -10.51
N HIS A 12 -7.04 -4.45 -10.49
CA HIS A 12 -6.08 -4.90 -9.49
C HIS A 12 -4.99 -3.86 -9.27
N HIS A 13 -4.21 -4.04 -8.20
CA HIS A 13 -3.09 -3.17 -7.87
C HIS A 13 -1.89 -4.00 -7.48
N ASP A 14 -0.72 -3.62 -7.97
CA ASP A 14 0.55 -4.24 -7.59
C ASP A 14 1.22 -3.39 -6.52
N VAL A 15 1.60 -4.02 -5.42
CA VAL A 15 2.19 -3.38 -4.26
C VAL A 15 3.57 -3.96 -4.02
N VAL A 16 4.56 -3.10 -3.84
CA VAL A 16 5.93 -3.49 -3.48
C VAL A 16 6.33 -2.71 -2.23
N VAL A 17 6.82 -3.41 -1.22
CA VAL A 17 7.32 -2.77 0.00
C VAL A 17 8.84 -2.81 -0.01
N LEU A 18 9.44 -1.66 0.21
CA LEU A 18 10.89 -1.46 0.24
C LEU A 18 11.32 -0.96 1.62
N ASP A 19 12.55 -1.28 2.02
CA ASP A 19 13.18 -0.62 3.15
C ASP A 19 13.84 0.70 2.74
N GLU A 20 14.47 1.38 3.68
CA GLU A 20 15.13 2.67 3.43
C GLU A 20 16.35 2.59 2.52
N THR A 21 16.89 1.38 2.25
CA THR A 21 17.96 1.15 1.30
C THR A 21 17.45 0.74 -0.08
N ALA A 22 16.12 0.81 -0.31
CA ALA A 22 15.43 0.41 -1.53
C ALA A 22 15.47 -1.11 -1.78
N LYS A 23 15.71 -1.90 -0.74
CA LYS A 23 15.64 -3.35 -0.83
C LYS A 23 14.17 -3.79 -0.80
N THR A 24 13.76 -4.63 -1.75
CA THR A 24 12.42 -5.20 -1.79
C THR A 24 12.23 -6.20 -0.64
N LEU A 25 11.25 -5.92 0.22
CA LEU A 25 10.91 -6.77 1.35
C LEU A 25 9.74 -7.71 1.05
N GLY A 26 8.88 -7.33 0.13
CA GLY A 26 7.73 -8.13 -0.27
C GLY A 26 6.93 -7.46 -1.37
N SER A 27 6.07 -8.24 -2.02
CA SER A 27 5.16 -7.74 -3.03
C SER A 27 3.84 -8.49 -2.97
N LEU A 28 2.77 -7.84 -3.43
CA LEU A 28 1.43 -8.41 -3.41
C LEU A 28 0.62 -7.79 -4.53
N ARG A 29 -0.21 -8.59 -5.19
CA ARG A 29 -1.26 -8.10 -6.08
C ARG A 29 -2.61 -8.26 -5.38
N VAL A 30 -3.38 -7.17 -5.30
CA VAL A 30 -4.71 -7.18 -4.69
C VAL A 30 -5.75 -6.77 -5.72
N ALA A 31 -6.95 -7.34 -5.61
CA ALA A 31 -8.08 -6.94 -6.43
C ALA A 31 -8.60 -5.57 -6.01
N HIS A 32 -9.18 -4.83 -6.96
CA HIS A 32 -9.86 -3.57 -6.68
C HIS A 32 -11.26 -3.85 -6.11
N THR A 33 -11.30 -4.36 -4.90
CA THR A 33 -12.52 -4.72 -4.15
C THR A 33 -12.33 -4.37 -2.68
N VAL A 34 -13.42 -4.35 -1.93
CA VAL A 34 -13.35 -4.15 -0.47
C VAL A 34 -12.43 -5.18 0.16
N SER A 35 -12.56 -6.44 -0.24
CA SER A 35 -11.72 -7.55 0.25
C SER A 35 -10.25 -7.34 -0.14
N GLY A 36 -9.98 -6.95 -1.38
CA GLY A 36 -8.61 -6.70 -1.85
C GLY A 36 -7.94 -5.54 -1.11
N LEU A 37 -8.67 -4.46 -0.88
CA LEU A 37 -8.13 -3.32 -0.14
C LEU A 37 -7.90 -3.65 1.34
N ALA A 38 -8.73 -4.52 1.94
CA ALA A 38 -8.49 -5.02 3.29
C ALA A 38 -7.23 -5.90 3.34
N GLN A 39 -6.98 -6.71 2.31
CA GLN A 39 -5.74 -7.50 2.20
C GLN A 39 -4.51 -6.60 2.09
N LEU A 40 -4.61 -5.49 1.36
CA LEU A 40 -3.54 -4.50 1.27
C LEU A 40 -3.19 -3.94 2.65
N ASP A 41 -4.19 -3.53 3.41
CA ASP A 41 -3.98 -3.01 4.76
C ASP A 41 -3.29 -4.03 5.67
N GLN A 42 -3.74 -5.28 5.66
CA GLN A 42 -3.13 -6.35 6.44
C GLN A 42 -1.70 -6.65 5.99
N PHE A 43 -1.44 -6.60 4.69
CA PHE A 43 -0.11 -6.80 4.13
C PHE A 43 0.86 -5.73 4.63
N LEU A 44 0.46 -4.47 4.61
CA LEU A 44 1.29 -3.37 5.10
C LEU A 44 1.58 -3.51 6.61
N LYS A 45 0.59 -3.96 7.38
CA LYS A 45 0.73 -4.17 8.83
C LYS A 45 1.71 -5.28 9.20
N GLN A 46 2.06 -6.17 8.27
CA GLN A 46 3.09 -7.19 8.50
C GLN A 46 4.50 -6.58 8.62
N PHE A 47 4.73 -5.41 8.03
CA PHE A 47 6.03 -4.75 8.05
C PHE A 47 6.16 -3.81 9.25
N THR A 48 5.10 -3.11 9.61
CA THR A 48 5.07 -2.24 10.77
C THR A 48 3.64 -2.03 11.26
N THR A 49 3.45 -1.97 12.57
CA THR A 49 2.19 -1.53 13.18
C THR A 49 2.19 -0.03 13.44
N ASP A 50 3.34 0.62 13.33
CA ASP A 50 3.46 2.08 13.43
C ASP A 50 3.29 2.68 12.02
N GLN A 51 2.10 3.21 11.74
CA GLN A 51 1.74 3.75 10.44
C GLN A 51 2.60 4.97 10.05
N ALA A 52 3.20 5.65 11.01
CA ALA A 52 4.13 6.74 10.74
C ALA A 52 5.46 6.26 10.16
N GLN A 53 5.75 4.96 10.24
CA GLN A 53 6.98 4.35 9.71
C GLN A 53 6.84 3.80 8.29
N LEU A 54 5.68 3.98 7.64
CA LEU A 54 5.46 3.51 6.28
C LEU A 54 4.80 4.60 5.45
N ALA A 55 5.44 4.97 4.35
CA ALA A 55 4.92 5.93 3.39
C ALA A 55 4.47 5.21 2.12
N CYS A 56 3.29 5.54 1.63
CA CYS A 56 2.76 5.00 0.39
C CYS A 56 3.00 5.97 -0.76
N VAL A 57 3.52 5.44 -1.88
CA VAL A 57 3.70 6.18 -3.12
C VAL A 57 2.78 5.57 -4.17
N ILE A 58 1.90 6.38 -4.73
CA ILE A 58 0.89 5.92 -5.69
C ILE A 58 1.08 6.68 -6.99
N GLU A 59 1.18 5.97 -8.11
CA GLU A 59 1.39 6.57 -9.42
C GLU A 59 0.13 7.19 -10.01
N THR A 60 -1.04 6.91 -9.45
CA THR A 60 -2.31 7.41 -9.95
C THR A 60 -3.07 8.16 -8.85
N SER A 61 -3.91 9.12 -9.27
CA SER A 61 -4.75 9.91 -8.38
C SER A 61 -6.14 9.30 -8.19
N GLN A 62 -6.32 8.00 -8.33
CA GLN A 62 -7.61 7.33 -8.12
C GLN A 62 -8.06 7.50 -6.67
N GLY A 63 -9.14 8.26 -6.50
CA GLY A 63 -9.56 8.74 -5.18
C GLY A 63 -9.94 7.65 -4.20
N LEU A 64 -10.55 6.54 -4.67
CA LEU A 64 -10.98 5.47 -3.77
C LEU A 64 -9.80 4.81 -3.05
N LEU A 65 -8.70 4.53 -3.76
CA LEU A 65 -7.52 3.95 -3.12
C LEU A 65 -6.90 4.91 -2.10
N ILE A 66 -6.72 6.17 -2.50
CA ILE A 66 -6.15 7.18 -1.62
C ILE A 66 -7.01 7.36 -0.39
N THR A 67 -8.33 7.47 -0.55
CA THR A 67 -9.28 7.60 0.55
C THR A 67 -9.20 6.40 1.48
N ASN A 68 -9.17 5.19 0.93
CA ASN A 68 -9.07 3.96 1.73
C ASN A 68 -7.79 3.93 2.55
N LEU A 69 -6.65 4.27 1.96
CA LEU A 69 -5.37 4.29 2.67
C LEU A 69 -5.35 5.36 3.76
N LEU A 70 -5.86 6.55 3.50
CA LEU A 70 -5.93 7.62 4.49
C LEU A 70 -6.87 7.26 5.64
N GLU A 71 -8.03 6.66 5.36
CA GLU A 71 -8.97 6.23 6.40
C GLU A 71 -8.38 5.10 7.25
N ALA A 72 -7.53 4.27 6.67
CA ALA A 72 -6.81 3.24 7.41
C ALA A 72 -5.61 3.80 8.20
N GLY A 73 -5.29 5.08 8.04
CA GLY A 73 -4.24 5.78 8.79
C GLY A 73 -2.86 5.76 8.14
N TRP A 74 -2.74 5.31 6.89
CA TRP A 74 -1.45 5.29 6.20
C TRP A 74 -1.08 6.66 5.65
N ALA A 75 0.22 6.98 5.66
CA ALA A 75 0.75 8.17 5.02
C ALA A 75 0.85 7.94 3.50
N VAL A 76 0.30 8.88 2.74
CA VAL A 76 0.26 8.78 1.27
C VAL A 76 0.95 10.00 0.64
#